data_269a343f137d70f2f86509d8535c8b39
#
_entry.id   269a343f137d70f2f86509d8535c8b39
#
_cell.length_a   1.000
_cell.length_b   1.000
_cell.length_c   1.000
_cell.angle_alpha   90.00
_cell.angle_beta   90.00
_cell.angle_gamma   90.00
#
_symmetry.space_group_name_H-M   'P 1'
#
loop_
_entity.id
_entity.type
_entity.pdbx_description
1 polymer ?
#
loop_
_entity_poly.entity_id
_entity_poly.type
_entity_poly.pdbx_seq_one_letter_code
_entity_poly.pdbx_strand_id
1 'polypeptide(L)'
;MKTKLLPLCLFLCAVSALAQTSDRQQFIRVEAPLIALTNVRVIDGTGAAPREDQTILISGGKIQSIGPTASTTYPADARTLDLKGYTALPGLVGMHNHMFFPMGGSPPMYSNMGSSFPRLYLALGVTTIRTTGSVAPYTDLELKRLIDSGRVLGPKMHITAPYLEGKGSFTPVMHELKDADDARRMVNYWADAGATSFKAYMNITRAELRAAVEEAHKRGLKVTGHLCSIGFREAAEIGIDNLEHGLFADSEFVADKKPDQCPQGVSASLRQLDLNSAAVQETIRTLVQKNVAITSTLPVFEAGGAPLAQNGIGAASALLNQRMLNVMSTDARVRYLQNRARVSSSSDFVALLRKAMDFERAFVKAGGLLIAGLDPTGNGGIVAGFGDHREVELLVEAGFTPVEAIQIATLNGAKFLGEEARIGSIAPGKQADLMIVKGNPAANISDIEKVEIVFKDGVGYDSEKLIQSVQGLVGIR
;
A
#
# COMPACT_ATOMS: atom_id res chain seq x y z
N MET A 1 39.02 49.53 4.21
CA MET A 1 38.79 48.29 4.95
C MET A 1 37.71 47.51 4.21
N LYS A 2 38.08 46.56 3.33
CA LYS A 2 37.16 45.68 2.60
C LYS A 2 37.51 44.26 3.05
N THR A 3 36.70 43.70 3.92
CA THR A 3 36.93 42.43 4.62
C THR A 3 36.23 41.26 3.93
N LYS A 4 36.94 40.37 3.51
CA LYS A 4 36.98 38.90 3.40
C LYS A 4 35.88 38.14 4.22
N LEU A 5 34.67 38.04 3.68
CA LEU A 5 33.58 37.20 4.25
C LEU A 5 33.08 36.07 3.30
N LEU A 6 33.75 35.82 2.16
CA LEU A 6 33.26 34.90 1.14
C LEU A 6 33.63 33.40 1.34
N PRO A 7 34.68 32.97 2.07
CA PRO A 7 35.00 31.56 2.17
C PRO A 7 34.19 30.76 3.19
N LEU A 8 33.57 31.43 4.20
CA LEU A 8 32.88 30.70 5.29
C LEU A 8 31.52 30.10 4.88
N CYS A 9 30.77 30.77 3.99
CA CYS A 9 29.47 30.26 3.52
C CYS A 9 29.61 29.06 2.60
N LEU A 10 30.63 28.98 1.75
CA LEU A 10 30.91 27.85 0.88
C LEU A 10 31.30 26.57 1.66
N PHE A 11 32.01 26.75 2.79
CA PHE A 11 32.40 25.61 3.62
C PHE A 11 31.24 25.01 4.42
N LEU A 12 30.30 25.85 4.89
CA LEU A 12 29.08 25.39 5.56
C LEU A 12 28.10 24.62 4.60
N CYS A 13 27.99 25.06 3.35
CA CYS A 13 27.18 24.34 2.36
C CYS A 13 27.80 23.00 1.96
N ALA A 14 29.13 22.90 1.87
CA ALA A 14 29.81 21.64 1.56
C ALA A 14 29.71 20.61 2.70
N VAL A 15 29.81 21.07 3.97
CA VAL A 15 29.64 20.17 5.13
C VAL A 15 28.21 19.64 5.25
N SER A 16 27.21 20.47 4.94
CA SER A 16 25.79 20.02 4.93
C SER A 16 25.51 18.99 3.83
N ALA A 17 26.12 19.14 2.66
CA ALA A 17 25.99 18.18 1.56
C ALA A 17 26.71 16.84 1.88
N LEU A 18 27.85 16.88 2.53
CA LEU A 18 28.57 15.68 2.95
C LEU A 18 27.87 14.94 4.09
N ALA A 19 27.23 15.64 5.03
CA ALA A 19 26.44 15.02 6.09
C ALA A 19 25.16 14.32 5.55
N GLN A 20 24.52 14.86 4.51
CA GLN A 20 23.37 14.24 3.87
C GLN A 20 23.71 12.99 3.04
N THR A 21 24.90 12.93 2.45
CA THR A 21 25.37 11.72 1.73
C THR A 21 25.74 10.59 2.70
N SER A 22 26.13 10.90 3.93
CA SER A 22 26.49 9.90 4.94
C SER A 22 25.28 9.12 5.49
N ASP A 23 24.09 9.75 5.59
CA ASP A 23 22.90 9.09 6.17
C ASP A 23 22.37 7.96 5.28
N ARG A 24 22.34 8.13 3.95
CA ARG A 24 21.92 7.09 3.00
C ARG A 24 22.92 5.92 2.96
N GLN A 25 24.22 6.24 2.99
CA GLN A 25 25.30 5.25 2.79
C GLN A 25 25.27 4.13 3.82
N GLN A 26 24.89 4.43 5.08
CA GLN A 26 24.85 3.41 6.15
C GLN A 26 23.82 2.31 5.90
N PHE A 27 22.80 2.56 5.07
CA PHE A 27 21.75 1.59 4.73
C PHE A 27 22.04 0.80 3.46
N ILE A 28 23.02 1.21 2.65
CA ILE A 28 23.36 0.51 1.41
C ILE A 28 24.05 -0.80 1.74
N ARG A 29 23.52 -1.91 1.25
CA ARG A 29 24.09 -3.25 1.30
C ARG A 29 24.91 -3.54 0.05
N VAL A 30 24.40 -3.12 -1.10
CA VAL A 30 25.07 -3.28 -2.40
C VAL A 30 24.69 -2.16 -3.36
N GLU A 31 25.71 -1.56 -3.96
CA GLU A 31 25.64 -0.61 -5.05
C GLU A 31 26.85 -0.81 -5.95
N ALA A 32 26.63 -1.07 -7.24
CA ALA A 32 27.68 -1.26 -8.23
C ALA A 32 27.11 -1.02 -9.65
N PRO A 33 27.95 -0.69 -10.64
CA PRO A 33 27.51 -0.53 -12.04
C PRO A 33 26.84 -1.76 -12.63
N LEU A 34 27.30 -2.96 -12.20
CA LEU A 34 26.71 -4.24 -12.56
C LEU A 34 26.64 -5.14 -11.31
N ILE A 35 25.45 -5.65 -11.03
CA ILE A 35 25.18 -6.57 -9.92
C ILE A 35 24.65 -7.88 -10.49
N ALA A 36 25.18 -9.02 -10.04
CA ALA A 36 24.70 -10.36 -10.35
C ALA A 36 24.11 -11.01 -9.08
N LEU A 37 22.81 -11.27 -9.08
CA LEU A 37 22.12 -12.04 -8.05
C LEU A 37 22.03 -13.49 -8.54
N THR A 38 22.85 -14.38 -7.98
CA THR A 38 23.00 -15.76 -8.48
C THR A 38 22.34 -16.79 -7.58
N ASN A 39 22.00 -17.95 -8.12
CA ASN A 39 21.39 -19.08 -7.41
C ASN A 39 20.06 -18.74 -6.70
N VAL A 40 19.37 -17.70 -7.18
CA VAL A 40 18.14 -17.19 -6.55
C VAL A 40 16.90 -17.86 -7.16
N ARG A 41 15.91 -18.20 -6.32
CA ARG A 41 14.55 -18.49 -6.81
C ARG A 41 13.91 -17.19 -7.25
N VAL A 42 13.16 -17.22 -8.35
CA VAL A 42 12.44 -16.06 -8.87
C VAL A 42 10.93 -16.33 -8.88
N ILE A 43 10.17 -15.50 -8.15
CA ILE A 43 8.72 -15.36 -8.30
C ILE A 43 8.53 -14.02 -9.01
N ASP A 44 8.19 -14.04 -10.29
CA ASP A 44 8.29 -12.86 -11.14
C ASP A 44 7.11 -11.87 -11.04
N GLY A 45 6.09 -12.17 -10.23
CA GLY A 45 4.91 -11.32 -10.02
C GLY A 45 3.83 -11.46 -11.09
N THR A 46 3.97 -12.36 -12.05
CA THR A 46 2.96 -12.57 -13.13
C THR A 46 1.91 -13.62 -12.78
N GLY A 47 2.02 -14.28 -11.62
CA GLY A 47 1.22 -15.45 -11.26
C GLY A 47 1.79 -16.77 -11.82
N ALA A 48 2.89 -16.71 -12.57
CA ALA A 48 3.57 -17.89 -13.08
C ALA A 48 4.26 -18.70 -11.98
N ALA A 49 4.55 -19.97 -12.25
CA ALA A 49 5.29 -20.83 -11.35
C ALA A 49 6.70 -20.28 -11.06
N PRO A 50 7.22 -20.45 -9.83
CA PRO A 50 8.56 -20.02 -9.47
C PRO A 50 9.63 -20.67 -10.35
N ARG A 51 10.71 -19.96 -10.63
CA ARG A 51 11.89 -20.47 -11.34
C ARG A 51 13.04 -20.61 -10.38
N GLU A 52 13.61 -21.80 -10.27
CA GLU A 52 14.73 -22.11 -9.41
C GLU A 52 16.08 -21.74 -10.05
N ASP A 53 17.11 -21.54 -9.24
CA ASP A 53 18.51 -21.38 -9.65
C ASP A 53 18.73 -20.37 -10.78
N GLN A 54 18.15 -19.18 -10.62
CA GLN A 54 18.27 -18.11 -11.59
C GLN A 54 19.39 -17.14 -11.24
N THR A 55 19.93 -16.47 -12.28
CA THR A 55 20.76 -15.29 -12.15
C THR A 55 20.00 -14.08 -12.70
N ILE A 56 19.91 -13.02 -11.89
CA ILE A 56 19.36 -11.72 -12.29
C ILE A 56 20.54 -10.75 -12.40
N LEU A 57 20.71 -10.12 -13.58
CA LEU A 57 21.69 -9.06 -13.77
C LEU A 57 21.00 -7.69 -13.67
N ILE A 58 21.59 -6.82 -12.86
CA ILE A 58 21.09 -5.44 -12.63
C ILE A 58 22.17 -4.47 -13.08
N SER A 59 21.83 -3.54 -13.98
CA SER A 59 22.72 -2.46 -14.42
C SER A 59 21.92 -1.21 -14.74
N GLY A 60 22.46 -0.03 -14.40
CA GLY A 60 21.81 1.25 -14.63
C GLY A 60 20.43 1.37 -13.97
N GLY A 61 20.22 0.76 -12.83
CA GLY A 61 18.95 0.77 -12.09
C GLY A 61 17.88 -0.17 -12.67
N LYS A 62 18.20 -0.97 -13.69
CA LYS A 62 17.27 -1.87 -14.39
C LYS A 62 17.72 -3.32 -14.35
N ILE A 63 16.74 -4.20 -14.50
CA ILE A 63 16.97 -5.61 -14.77
C ILE A 63 17.47 -5.74 -16.21
N GLN A 64 18.71 -6.12 -16.38
CA GLN A 64 19.31 -6.31 -17.69
C GLN A 64 18.94 -7.66 -18.32
N SER A 65 19.04 -8.72 -17.53
CA SER A 65 18.69 -10.08 -17.97
C SER A 65 18.33 -10.98 -16.78
N ILE A 66 17.66 -12.09 -17.10
CA ILE A 66 17.35 -13.16 -16.16
C ILE A 66 17.51 -14.49 -16.91
N GLY A 67 18.20 -15.45 -16.30
CA GLY A 67 18.37 -16.77 -16.89
C GLY A 67 18.86 -17.79 -15.88
N PRO A 68 18.88 -19.10 -16.25
CA PRO A 68 19.42 -20.14 -15.38
C PRO A 68 20.87 -19.85 -15.01
N THR A 69 21.25 -19.98 -13.75
CA THR A 69 22.60 -19.67 -13.27
C THR A 69 23.67 -20.48 -14.01
N ALA A 70 23.39 -21.75 -14.32
CA ALA A 70 24.34 -22.64 -15.01
C ALA A 70 24.75 -22.17 -16.42
N SER A 71 23.91 -21.35 -17.09
CA SER A 71 24.14 -20.88 -18.46
C SER A 71 24.25 -19.35 -18.59
N THR A 72 24.03 -18.60 -17.51
CA THR A 72 24.13 -17.15 -17.55
C THR A 72 25.57 -16.69 -17.33
N THR A 73 26.12 -16.01 -18.31
CA THR A 73 27.49 -15.44 -18.24
C THR A 73 27.38 -13.92 -17.98
N TYR A 74 28.33 -13.39 -17.21
CA TYR A 74 28.45 -11.96 -16.92
C TYR A 74 29.91 -11.60 -16.67
N PRO A 75 30.32 -10.34 -16.78
CA PRO A 75 31.70 -9.88 -16.55
C PRO A 75 32.20 -10.23 -15.16
N ALA A 76 33.48 -10.56 -15.04
CA ALA A 76 34.11 -10.98 -13.78
C ALA A 76 34.17 -9.86 -12.72
N ASP A 77 34.07 -8.59 -13.13
CA ASP A 77 34.03 -7.41 -12.26
C ASP A 77 32.61 -7.08 -11.75
N ALA A 78 31.60 -7.85 -12.13
CA ALA A 78 30.27 -7.72 -11.58
C ALA A 78 30.24 -8.00 -10.07
N ARG A 79 29.54 -7.15 -9.32
CA ARG A 79 29.30 -7.38 -7.88
C ARG A 79 28.34 -8.58 -7.71
N THR A 80 28.86 -9.73 -7.37
CA THR A 80 28.08 -10.98 -7.25
C THR A 80 27.58 -11.16 -5.81
N LEU A 81 26.28 -11.51 -5.68
CA LEU A 81 25.66 -12.01 -4.46
C LEU A 81 25.14 -13.42 -4.72
N ASP A 82 25.67 -14.41 -3.99
CA ASP A 82 25.12 -15.77 -3.98
C ASP A 82 23.88 -15.81 -3.05
N LEU A 83 22.73 -16.06 -3.63
CA LEU A 83 21.41 -16.04 -2.97
C LEU A 83 20.76 -17.43 -2.92
N LYS A 84 21.59 -18.48 -2.81
CA LYS A 84 21.09 -19.84 -2.61
C LYS A 84 20.23 -19.91 -1.33
N GLY A 85 18.99 -20.41 -1.46
CA GLY A 85 18.01 -20.46 -0.37
C GLY A 85 17.19 -19.18 -0.19
N TYR A 86 17.37 -18.19 -1.07
CA TYR A 86 16.58 -16.97 -1.11
C TYR A 86 15.65 -16.94 -2.31
N THR A 87 14.63 -16.08 -2.21
CA THR A 87 13.69 -15.80 -3.30
C THR A 87 13.72 -14.31 -3.63
N ALA A 88 13.81 -13.98 -4.91
CA ALA A 88 13.60 -12.64 -5.43
C ALA A 88 12.13 -12.48 -5.86
N LEU A 89 11.49 -11.44 -5.36
CA LEU A 89 10.15 -11.00 -5.74
C LEU A 89 10.21 -9.57 -6.28
N PRO A 90 9.23 -9.13 -7.10
CA PRO A 90 9.08 -7.70 -7.36
C PRO A 90 8.83 -6.95 -6.06
N GLY A 91 9.27 -5.70 -5.99
CA GLY A 91 8.86 -4.83 -4.90
C GLY A 91 7.34 -4.69 -4.86
N LEU A 92 6.77 -4.70 -3.65
CA LEU A 92 5.34 -4.54 -3.44
C LEU A 92 4.87 -3.16 -3.91
N VAL A 93 3.66 -3.11 -4.45
CA VAL A 93 2.96 -1.91 -4.90
C VAL A 93 1.73 -1.71 -4.03
N GLY A 94 1.89 -0.95 -2.95
CA GLY A 94 0.83 -0.71 -1.97
C GLY A 94 -0.19 0.31 -2.49
N MET A 95 -1.43 -0.13 -2.69
CA MET A 95 -2.47 0.66 -3.34
C MET A 95 -3.46 1.33 -2.39
N HIS A 96 -3.35 1.06 -1.07
CA HIS A 96 -4.07 1.75 -0.01
C HIS A 96 -3.14 1.99 1.18
N ASN A 97 -2.18 2.89 0.98
CA ASN A 97 -1.19 3.23 1.98
C ASN A 97 -1.39 4.69 2.42
N HIS A 98 -0.88 5.05 3.58
CA HIS A 98 -0.93 6.43 4.09
C HIS A 98 0.41 6.80 4.71
N MET A 99 0.68 8.11 4.80
CA MET A 99 1.80 8.68 5.56
C MET A 99 1.37 9.19 6.93
N PHE A 100 0.23 8.73 7.44
CA PHE A 100 -0.25 9.10 8.77
C PHE A 100 -0.60 7.86 9.61
N PHE A 101 -0.69 8.05 10.92
CA PHE A 101 -1.00 7.01 11.90
C PHE A 101 -2.04 7.53 12.89
N PRO A 102 -2.99 6.69 13.35
CA PRO A 102 -4.03 7.11 14.28
C PRO A 102 -3.46 7.38 15.67
N MET A 103 -3.73 8.58 16.18
CA MET A 103 -3.28 9.04 17.49
C MET A 103 -4.32 8.85 18.60
N GLY A 104 -5.49 8.28 18.26
CA GLY A 104 -6.64 8.18 19.15
C GLY A 104 -7.35 9.52 19.32
N GLY A 105 -8.22 9.62 20.32
CA GLY A 105 -9.03 10.81 20.60
C GLY A 105 -10.48 10.67 20.12
N SER A 106 -11.30 11.62 20.54
CA SER A 106 -12.68 11.77 20.11
C SER A 106 -12.94 13.27 19.86
N PRO A 107 -13.04 13.72 18.60
CA PRO A 107 -12.94 12.95 17.36
C PRO A 107 -11.54 12.35 17.10
N PRO A 108 -11.42 11.33 16.22
CA PRO A 108 -10.15 10.71 15.88
C PRO A 108 -9.17 11.71 15.28
N MET A 109 -7.91 11.64 15.75
CA MET A 109 -6.81 12.47 15.27
C MET A 109 -5.72 11.60 14.64
N TYR A 110 -5.01 12.17 13.68
CA TYR A 110 -3.94 11.52 12.94
C TYR A 110 -2.66 12.34 12.96
N SER A 111 -1.52 11.68 12.97
CA SER A 111 -0.21 12.32 12.89
C SER A 111 0.56 11.82 11.68
N ASN A 112 1.26 12.73 10.97
CA ASN A 112 2.12 12.37 9.84
C ASN A 112 3.33 11.57 10.32
N MET A 113 3.66 10.50 9.60
CA MET A 113 4.77 9.56 9.87
C MET A 113 5.89 9.68 8.84
N GLY A 114 6.11 10.84 8.27
CA GLY A 114 7.16 11.06 7.25
C GLY A 114 8.59 10.74 7.71
N SER A 115 8.84 10.65 9.03
CA SER A 115 10.13 10.26 9.60
C SER A 115 10.34 8.74 9.72
N SER A 116 9.26 7.94 9.74
CA SER A 116 9.32 6.49 9.99
C SER A 116 8.75 5.64 8.86
N PHE A 117 7.55 5.95 8.36
CA PHE A 117 6.86 5.13 7.37
C PHE A 117 7.61 4.95 6.06
N PRO A 118 8.27 5.98 5.47
CA PRO A 118 9.02 5.77 4.23
C PRO A 118 10.09 4.68 4.36
N ARG A 119 10.84 4.68 5.47
CA ARG A 119 11.87 3.68 5.73
C ARG A 119 11.28 2.31 6.01
N LEU A 120 10.15 2.22 6.72
CA LEU A 120 9.46 0.95 6.99
C LEU A 120 8.89 0.31 5.72
N TYR A 121 8.21 1.10 4.88
CA TYR A 121 7.76 0.60 3.58
C TYR A 121 8.93 0.03 2.79
N LEU A 122 9.99 0.82 2.61
CA LEU A 122 11.17 0.36 1.86
C LEU A 122 11.81 -0.87 2.51
N ALA A 123 12.02 -0.87 3.82
CA ALA A 123 12.65 -1.98 4.54
C ALA A 123 11.94 -3.31 4.36
N LEU A 124 10.62 -3.26 4.25
CA LEU A 124 9.75 -4.44 4.11
C LEU A 124 9.32 -4.69 2.66
N GLY A 125 10.09 -4.15 1.70
CA GLY A 125 9.97 -4.51 0.28
C GLY A 125 8.88 -3.75 -0.48
N VAL A 126 8.21 -2.76 0.13
CA VAL A 126 7.26 -1.90 -0.56
C VAL A 126 8.03 -0.80 -1.29
N THR A 127 8.13 -0.90 -2.61
CA THR A 127 8.93 0.02 -3.43
C THR A 127 8.12 1.12 -4.11
N THR A 128 6.82 0.94 -4.18
CA THR A 128 5.86 1.93 -4.72
C THR A 128 4.60 1.94 -3.87
N ILE A 129 4.06 3.13 -3.59
CA ILE A 129 2.78 3.29 -2.89
C ILE A 129 1.88 4.33 -3.56
N ARG A 130 0.58 4.19 -3.34
CA ARG A 130 -0.43 5.24 -3.49
C ARG A 130 -0.93 5.64 -2.10
N THR A 131 -0.93 6.96 -1.80
CA THR A 131 -1.39 7.48 -0.49
C THR A 131 -2.90 7.64 -0.43
N THR A 132 -3.66 6.71 -0.60
CA THR A 132 -5.13 6.67 -0.77
C THR A 132 -5.93 7.64 0.13
N GLY A 133 -5.80 8.95 -0.12
CA GLY A 133 -6.27 10.07 0.69
C GLY A 133 -5.18 10.63 1.62
N SER A 134 -5.12 11.94 1.76
CA SER A 134 -4.14 12.62 2.61
C SER A 134 -4.81 13.52 3.63
N VAL A 135 -4.32 13.49 4.87
CA VAL A 135 -4.68 14.44 5.93
C VAL A 135 -3.65 15.58 6.05
N ALA A 136 -2.50 15.45 5.37
CA ALA A 136 -1.45 16.46 5.34
C ALA A 136 -0.84 16.56 3.92
N PRO A 137 -1.63 16.97 2.92
CA PRO A 137 -1.32 16.79 1.50
C PRO A 137 -0.07 17.55 1.04
N TYR A 138 0.19 18.73 1.53
CA TYR A 138 1.44 19.45 1.22
C TYR A 138 2.66 18.73 1.79
N THR A 139 2.54 18.12 2.97
CA THR A 139 3.62 17.31 3.58
C THR A 139 3.89 16.07 2.73
N ASP A 140 2.85 15.40 2.25
CA ASP A 140 2.99 14.20 1.40
C ASP A 140 3.62 14.55 0.05
N LEU A 141 3.21 15.67 -0.58
CA LEU A 141 3.82 16.17 -1.82
C LEU A 141 5.30 16.53 -1.64
N GLU A 142 5.65 17.20 -0.54
CA GLU A 142 7.03 17.52 -0.22
C GLU A 142 7.85 16.26 0.07
N LEU A 143 7.30 15.31 0.83
CA LEU A 143 7.95 14.03 1.10
C LEU A 143 8.22 13.25 -0.19
N LYS A 144 7.25 13.20 -1.11
CA LYS A 144 7.47 12.65 -2.45
C LYS A 144 8.66 13.30 -3.14
N ARG A 145 8.73 14.65 -3.15
CA ARG A 145 9.83 15.40 -3.78
C ARG A 145 11.18 15.09 -3.15
N LEU A 146 11.22 14.92 -1.82
CA LEU A 146 12.44 14.55 -1.10
C LEU A 146 12.89 13.12 -1.42
N ILE A 147 11.95 12.19 -1.56
CA ILE A 147 12.23 10.79 -1.94
C ILE A 147 12.70 10.72 -3.40
N ASP A 148 12.01 11.40 -4.32
CA ASP A 148 12.35 11.41 -5.75
C ASP A 148 13.75 12.02 -6.00
N SER A 149 14.15 13.00 -5.17
CA SER A 149 15.50 13.60 -5.22
C SER A 149 16.56 12.79 -4.47
N GLY A 150 16.22 11.66 -3.85
CA GLY A 150 17.14 10.82 -3.08
C GLY A 150 17.55 11.38 -1.72
N ARG A 151 16.93 12.47 -1.26
CA ARG A 151 17.19 13.10 0.06
C ARG A 151 16.58 12.35 1.22
N VAL A 152 15.50 11.61 0.98
CA VAL A 152 14.84 10.74 1.95
C VAL A 152 14.72 9.34 1.35
N LEU A 153 15.01 8.30 2.14
CA LEU A 153 14.79 6.91 1.73
C LEU A 153 13.34 6.52 1.93
N GLY A 154 12.73 5.95 0.89
CA GLY A 154 11.34 5.50 0.91
C GLY A 154 10.90 4.96 -0.45
N PRO A 155 9.66 4.48 -0.56
CA PRO A 155 9.07 4.01 -1.82
C PRO A 155 8.82 5.18 -2.79
N LYS A 156 8.61 4.88 -4.07
CA LYS A 156 8.01 5.83 -5.01
C LYS A 156 6.58 6.12 -4.56
N MET A 157 6.17 7.39 -4.63
CA MET A 157 4.87 7.81 -4.11
C MET A 157 3.96 8.36 -5.21
N HIS A 158 2.76 7.79 -5.32
CA HIS A 158 1.61 8.39 -6.01
C HIS A 158 0.74 9.07 -4.97
N ILE A 159 0.56 10.38 -5.09
CA ILE A 159 -0.12 11.18 -4.07
C ILE A 159 -1.58 11.31 -4.42
N THR A 160 -2.46 10.74 -3.59
CA THR A 160 -3.89 11.04 -3.62
C THR A 160 -4.13 12.33 -2.85
N ALA A 161 -4.95 13.21 -3.42
CA ALA A 161 -5.37 14.48 -2.82
C ALA A 161 -6.05 14.28 -1.46
N PRO A 162 -6.35 15.36 -0.71
CA PRO A 162 -7.24 15.29 0.43
C PRO A 162 -8.58 14.64 0.09
N TYR A 163 -9.21 14.07 1.10
CA TYR A 163 -10.50 13.41 0.95
C TYR A 163 -11.56 14.37 0.38
N LEU A 164 -12.33 13.87 -0.57
CA LEU A 164 -13.55 14.50 -1.07
C LEU A 164 -14.72 13.95 -0.24
N GLU A 165 -14.97 14.57 0.91
CA GLU A 165 -16.00 14.12 1.86
C GLU A 165 -17.25 14.98 1.73
N GLY A 166 -18.42 14.36 1.87
CA GLY A 166 -19.69 15.06 1.98
C GLY A 166 -19.93 15.59 3.41
N LYS A 167 -21.08 16.21 3.62
CA LYS A 167 -21.47 16.73 4.92
C LYS A 167 -21.63 15.63 5.97
N GLY A 168 -21.02 15.78 7.14
CA GLY A 168 -21.12 14.84 8.26
C GLY A 168 -19.86 14.03 8.50
N SER A 169 -18.69 14.61 8.20
CA SER A 169 -17.40 13.99 8.49
C SER A 169 -17.25 13.61 9.96
N PHE A 170 -16.71 12.41 10.21
CA PHE A 170 -16.43 11.93 11.57
C PHE A 170 -15.14 12.52 12.18
N THR A 171 -14.38 13.26 11.41
CA THR A 171 -13.10 13.86 11.85
C THR A 171 -12.91 15.26 11.27
N PRO A 172 -12.39 16.23 12.04
CA PRO A 172 -12.17 17.60 11.58
C PRO A 172 -11.02 17.76 10.59
N VAL A 173 -10.22 16.70 10.33
CA VAL A 173 -9.09 16.76 9.40
C VAL A 173 -9.50 16.57 7.95
N MET A 174 -10.76 16.30 7.67
CA MET A 174 -11.30 16.17 6.32
C MET A 174 -12.12 17.42 5.97
N HIS A 175 -11.92 17.95 4.77
CA HIS A 175 -12.72 19.04 4.24
C HIS A 175 -14.07 18.52 3.75
N GLU A 176 -15.16 19.06 4.28
CA GLU A 176 -16.50 18.78 3.77
C GLU A 176 -16.78 19.61 2.53
N LEU A 177 -17.13 18.94 1.44
CA LEU A 177 -17.58 19.59 0.21
C LEU A 177 -18.87 20.36 0.44
N LYS A 178 -19.01 21.51 -0.21
CA LYS A 178 -20.22 22.33 -0.17
C LYS A 178 -21.24 21.92 -1.22
N ASP A 179 -20.74 21.53 -2.39
CA ASP A 179 -21.51 21.19 -3.57
C ASP A 179 -20.62 20.60 -4.69
N ALA A 180 -21.21 20.28 -5.83
CA ALA A 180 -20.51 19.76 -7.01
C ALA A 180 -19.44 20.74 -7.56
N ASP A 181 -19.64 22.06 -7.45
CA ASP A 181 -18.66 23.03 -7.91
C ASP A 181 -17.46 23.11 -6.98
N ASP A 182 -17.67 22.89 -5.68
CA ASP A 182 -16.56 22.74 -4.74
C ASP A 182 -15.73 21.47 -5.04
N ALA A 183 -16.39 20.36 -5.37
CA ALA A 183 -15.71 19.15 -5.81
C ALA A 183 -14.81 19.41 -7.04
N ARG A 184 -15.31 20.13 -8.06
CA ARG A 184 -14.50 20.52 -9.23
C ARG A 184 -13.32 21.40 -8.85
N ARG A 185 -13.53 22.40 -7.98
CA ARG A 185 -12.45 23.28 -7.50
C ARG A 185 -11.36 22.49 -6.77
N MET A 186 -11.76 21.57 -5.88
CA MET A 186 -10.82 20.72 -5.14
C MET A 186 -9.99 19.83 -6.08
N VAL A 187 -10.64 19.21 -7.08
CA VAL A 187 -9.95 18.40 -8.07
C VAL A 187 -8.93 19.23 -8.84
N ASN A 188 -9.34 20.39 -9.38
CA ASN A 188 -8.44 21.25 -10.14
C ASN A 188 -7.27 21.74 -9.31
N TYR A 189 -7.53 22.26 -8.12
CA TYR A 189 -6.51 22.79 -7.24
C TYR A 189 -5.44 21.75 -6.90
N TRP A 190 -5.84 20.54 -6.48
CA TRP A 190 -4.90 19.52 -6.05
C TRP A 190 -4.18 18.83 -7.24
N ALA A 191 -4.83 18.73 -8.39
CA ALA A 191 -4.16 18.28 -9.60
C ALA A 191 -3.04 19.26 -10.02
N ASP A 192 -3.30 20.57 -9.95
CA ASP A 192 -2.29 21.60 -10.22
C ASP A 192 -1.16 21.59 -9.18
N ALA A 193 -1.46 21.24 -7.93
CA ALA A 193 -0.47 21.06 -6.86
C ALA A 193 0.37 19.78 -7.00
N GLY A 194 -0.02 18.84 -7.89
CA GLY A 194 0.75 17.61 -8.16
C GLY A 194 0.15 16.32 -7.60
N ALA A 195 -1.09 16.33 -7.13
CA ALA A 195 -1.79 15.09 -6.81
C ALA A 195 -2.03 14.25 -8.07
N THR A 196 -1.93 12.93 -7.94
CA THR A 196 -2.03 11.96 -9.05
C THR A 196 -3.34 11.18 -9.05
N SER A 197 -4.16 11.34 -8.02
CA SER A 197 -5.49 10.72 -7.89
C SER A 197 -6.31 11.41 -6.81
N PHE A 198 -7.59 11.03 -6.72
CA PHE A 198 -8.55 11.58 -5.75
C PHE A 198 -9.26 10.46 -5.00
N LYS A 199 -9.69 10.71 -3.77
CA LYS A 199 -10.48 9.77 -2.96
C LYS A 199 -11.79 10.40 -2.52
N ALA A 200 -12.90 9.86 -3.03
CA ALA A 200 -14.24 10.11 -2.51
C ALA A 200 -14.44 9.38 -1.17
N TYR A 201 -15.17 9.99 -0.25
CA TYR A 201 -15.35 9.43 1.08
C TYR A 201 -16.83 9.27 1.47
N MET A 202 -17.08 8.76 2.66
CA MET A 202 -18.30 8.10 3.11
C MET A 202 -19.61 8.84 2.79
N ASN A 203 -19.64 10.16 2.93
CA ASN A 203 -20.88 10.95 2.83
C ASN A 203 -21.00 11.78 1.54
N ILE A 204 -20.10 11.57 0.57
CA ILE A 204 -20.13 12.27 -0.71
C ILE A 204 -21.47 12.03 -1.43
N THR A 205 -22.07 13.07 -2.01
CA THR A 205 -23.29 12.92 -2.80
C THR A 205 -22.97 12.48 -4.24
N ARG A 206 -23.96 11.91 -4.94
CA ARG A 206 -23.83 11.53 -6.36
C ARG A 206 -23.47 12.70 -7.25
N ALA A 207 -23.97 13.90 -6.95
CA ALA A 207 -23.65 15.11 -7.71
C ALA A 207 -22.18 15.51 -7.53
N GLU A 208 -21.69 15.47 -6.30
CA GLU A 208 -20.27 15.76 -5.97
C GLU A 208 -19.33 14.70 -6.56
N LEU A 209 -19.66 13.39 -6.41
CA LEU A 209 -18.86 12.31 -6.98
C LEU A 209 -18.78 12.42 -8.51
N ARG A 210 -19.91 12.67 -9.19
CA ARG A 210 -19.93 12.86 -10.64
C ARG A 210 -19.05 14.02 -11.06
N ALA A 211 -19.17 15.16 -10.37
CA ALA A 211 -18.37 16.35 -10.66
C ALA A 211 -16.86 16.08 -10.46
N ALA A 212 -16.49 15.36 -9.41
CA ALA A 212 -15.09 14.98 -9.14
C ALA A 212 -14.55 14.03 -10.21
N VAL A 213 -15.32 12.99 -10.58
CA VAL A 213 -14.93 11.99 -11.60
C VAL A 213 -14.76 12.67 -12.97
N GLU A 214 -15.74 13.44 -13.41
CA GLU A 214 -15.69 14.17 -14.69
C GLU A 214 -14.46 15.07 -14.78
N GLU A 215 -14.17 15.82 -13.69
CA GLU A 215 -13.05 16.76 -13.70
C GLU A 215 -11.68 16.05 -13.59
N ALA A 216 -11.59 15.00 -12.79
CA ALA A 216 -10.38 14.17 -12.72
C ALA A 216 -10.07 13.50 -14.08
N HIS A 217 -11.07 12.93 -14.72
CA HIS A 217 -10.92 12.26 -16.02
C HIS A 217 -10.49 13.21 -17.14
N LYS A 218 -10.96 14.47 -17.16
CA LYS A 218 -10.46 15.50 -18.11
C LYS A 218 -8.96 15.70 -17.99
N ARG A 219 -8.38 15.43 -16.81
CA ARG A 219 -6.94 15.55 -16.52
C ARG A 219 -6.19 14.22 -16.63
N GLY A 220 -6.86 13.13 -17.04
CA GLY A 220 -6.29 11.79 -17.08
C GLY A 220 -5.99 11.20 -15.70
N LEU A 221 -6.64 11.72 -14.64
CA LEU A 221 -6.47 11.29 -13.25
C LEU A 221 -7.64 10.40 -12.82
N LYS A 222 -7.39 9.54 -11.83
CA LYS A 222 -8.37 8.55 -11.34
C LYS A 222 -8.99 8.96 -10.01
N VAL A 223 -10.23 8.48 -9.78
CA VAL A 223 -10.97 8.64 -8.53
C VAL A 223 -11.20 7.28 -7.90
N THR A 224 -10.83 7.14 -6.63
CA THR A 224 -11.16 5.99 -5.79
C THR A 224 -12.21 6.38 -4.74
N GLY A 225 -12.81 5.39 -4.06
CA GLY A 225 -13.82 5.68 -3.03
C GLY A 225 -13.89 4.68 -1.89
N HIS A 226 -13.90 5.22 -0.66
CA HIS A 226 -14.44 4.54 0.52
C HIS A 226 -15.86 5.07 0.70
N LEU A 227 -16.82 4.43 0.08
CA LEU A 227 -18.19 4.95 -0.02
C LEU A 227 -19.10 4.38 1.07
N CYS A 228 -20.17 5.12 1.39
CA CYS A 228 -21.27 4.66 2.20
C CYS A 228 -22.61 5.24 1.71
N SER A 229 -22.64 6.54 1.40
CA SER A 229 -23.82 7.23 0.85
C SER A 229 -24.23 6.73 -0.53
N ILE A 230 -23.27 6.19 -1.31
CA ILE A 230 -23.43 5.68 -2.68
C ILE A 230 -23.03 4.20 -2.68
N GLY A 231 -23.84 3.33 -3.30
CA GLY A 231 -23.54 1.92 -3.49
C GLY A 231 -22.54 1.67 -4.62
N PHE A 232 -21.96 0.49 -4.66
CA PHE A 232 -20.88 0.15 -5.61
C PHE A 232 -21.34 0.20 -7.07
N ARG A 233 -22.52 -0.33 -7.41
CA ARG A 233 -23.04 -0.27 -8.78
C ARG A 233 -23.27 1.17 -9.23
N GLU A 234 -23.90 1.98 -8.37
CA GLU A 234 -24.18 3.38 -8.66
C GLU A 234 -22.88 4.17 -8.86
N ALA A 235 -21.87 3.94 -8.03
CA ALA A 235 -20.55 4.55 -8.19
C ALA A 235 -19.85 4.13 -9.51
N ALA A 236 -19.96 2.86 -9.89
CA ALA A 236 -19.44 2.36 -11.16
C ALA A 236 -20.15 3.00 -12.37
N GLU A 237 -21.45 3.23 -12.29
CA GLU A 237 -22.21 3.92 -13.35
C GLU A 237 -21.86 5.42 -13.42
N ILE A 238 -21.50 6.05 -12.30
CA ILE A 238 -21.00 7.42 -12.27
C ILE A 238 -19.61 7.51 -12.93
N GLY A 239 -18.82 6.40 -12.91
CA GLY A 239 -17.53 6.32 -13.56
C GLY A 239 -16.34 6.30 -12.60
N ILE A 240 -16.53 5.88 -11.35
CA ILE A 240 -15.42 5.71 -10.41
C ILE A 240 -14.43 4.65 -10.92
N ASP A 241 -13.13 4.84 -10.66
CA ASP A 241 -12.09 3.94 -11.18
C ASP A 241 -11.76 2.79 -10.21
N ASN A 242 -11.96 3.01 -8.90
CA ASN A 242 -11.56 2.05 -7.88
C ASN A 242 -12.43 2.17 -6.63
N LEU A 243 -12.71 1.04 -6.00
CA LEU A 243 -13.46 0.96 -4.75
C LEU A 243 -12.55 0.35 -3.68
N GLU A 244 -12.50 1.01 -2.53
CA GLU A 244 -11.66 0.62 -1.41
C GLU A 244 -12.38 -0.35 -0.49
N HIS A 245 -11.64 -1.26 0.17
CA HIS A 245 -12.09 -2.16 1.23
C HIS A 245 -13.05 -3.29 0.80
N GLY A 246 -13.24 -3.49 -0.50
CA GLY A 246 -14.13 -4.54 -0.97
C GLY A 246 -15.53 -4.46 -0.35
N LEU A 247 -16.08 -5.62 0.01
CA LEU A 247 -17.45 -5.73 0.54
C LEU A 247 -17.71 -4.89 1.79
N PHE A 248 -16.70 -4.64 2.63
CA PHE A 248 -16.87 -3.88 3.88
C PHE A 248 -17.40 -2.45 3.69
N ALA A 249 -17.08 -1.82 2.57
CA ALA A 249 -17.51 -0.46 2.24
C ALA A 249 -18.77 -0.42 1.36
N ASP A 250 -19.36 -1.56 1.03
CA ASP A 250 -20.55 -1.59 0.18
C ASP A 250 -21.83 -1.52 1.01
N SER A 251 -22.56 -0.43 0.84
CA SER A 251 -23.83 -0.17 1.52
C SER A 251 -25.06 -0.45 0.66
N GLU A 252 -24.90 -0.91 -0.59
CA GLU A 252 -26.04 -1.03 -1.52
C GLU A 252 -27.05 -2.10 -1.11
N PHE A 253 -26.64 -3.06 -0.27
CA PHE A 253 -27.46 -4.17 0.19
C PHE A 253 -28.25 -3.86 1.48
N VAL A 254 -28.19 -2.62 1.97
CA VAL A 254 -29.02 -2.21 3.10
C VAL A 254 -30.45 -1.92 2.61
N ALA A 255 -31.42 -2.59 3.22
CA ALA A 255 -32.84 -2.35 2.92
C ALA A 255 -33.21 -0.87 3.14
N ASP A 256 -34.03 -0.32 2.26
CA ASP A 256 -34.53 1.05 2.32
C ASP A 256 -33.42 2.15 2.34
N LYS A 257 -32.21 1.82 1.84
CA LYS A 257 -31.16 2.80 1.66
C LYS A 257 -31.65 3.99 0.84
N LYS A 258 -31.51 5.19 1.41
CA LYS A 258 -31.87 6.43 0.74
C LYS A 258 -30.71 6.96 -0.10
N PRO A 259 -30.97 7.57 -1.25
CA PRO A 259 -29.95 8.23 -2.06
C PRO A 259 -29.17 9.28 -1.25
N ASP A 260 -27.85 9.34 -1.48
CA ASP A 260 -26.93 10.30 -0.86
C ASP A 260 -26.90 10.25 0.68
N GLN A 261 -27.28 9.13 1.28
CA GLN A 261 -27.24 8.95 2.72
C GLN A 261 -26.51 7.64 3.07
N CYS A 262 -25.56 7.72 3.99
CA CYS A 262 -24.92 6.55 4.57
C CYS A 262 -25.91 5.87 5.54
N PRO A 263 -26.37 4.64 5.22
CA PRO A 263 -27.36 3.96 6.04
C PRO A 263 -26.76 3.39 7.32
N GLN A 264 -27.59 3.22 8.32
CA GLN A 264 -27.22 2.43 9.49
C GLN A 264 -27.31 0.94 9.18
N GLY A 265 -26.56 0.11 9.93
CA GLY A 265 -26.71 -1.34 9.86
C GLY A 265 -25.99 -2.04 8.68
N VAL A 266 -25.07 -1.35 8.00
CA VAL A 266 -24.28 -1.92 6.88
C VAL A 266 -23.71 -3.29 7.26
N SER A 267 -22.94 -3.38 8.36
CA SER A 267 -22.35 -4.65 8.78
C SER A 267 -23.38 -5.76 9.07
N ALA A 268 -24.56 -5.41 9.57
CA ALA A 268 -25.62 -6.38 9.82
C ALA A 268 -26.22 -6.90 8.50
N SER A 269 -26.44 -6.02 7.53
CA SER A 269 -26.89 -6.39 6.18
C SER A 269 -25.85 -7.30 5.49
N LEU A 270 -24.57 -6.93 5.51
CA LEU A 270 -23.51 -7.73 4.90
C LEU A 270 -23.35 -9.12 5.54
N ARG A 271 -23.56 -9.27 6.84
CA ARG A 271 -23.54 -10.59 7.49
C ARG A 271 -24.61 -11.53 6.93
N GLN A 272 -25.78 -11.00 6.59
CA GLN A 272 -26.91 -11.79 6.07
C GLN A 272 -26.85 -11.99 4.55
N LEU A 273 -25.97 -11.28 3.85
CA LEU A 273 -25.89 -11.27 2.40
C LEU A 273 -25.50 -12.63 1.85
N ASP A 274 -26.28 -13.13 0.88
CA ASP A 274 -25.91 -14.27 0.06
C ASP A 274 -25.09 -13.80 -1.14
N LEU A 275 -23.82 -14.20 -1.21
CA LEU A 275 -22.92 -13.83 -2.30
C LEU A 275 -23.34 -14.42 -3.66
N ASN A 276 -24.16 -15.49 -3.68
CA ASN A 276 -24.70 -16.09 -4.90
C ASN A 276 -26.00 -15.43 -5.36
N SER A 277 -26.54 -14.47 -4.60
CA SER A 277 -27.75 -13.76 -4.98
C SER A 277 -27.58 -13.02 -6.31
N ALA A 278 -28.66 -12.90 -7.08
CA ALA A 278 -28.66 -12.18 -8.35
C ALA A 278 -28.16 -10.73 -8.20
N ALA A 279 -28.46 -10.09 -7.06
CA ALA A 279 -28.03 -8.72 -6.77
C ALA A 279 -26.50 -8.60 -6.64
N VAL A 280 -25.86 -9.48 -5.85
CA VAL A 280 -24.39 -9.48 -5.70
C VAL A 280 -23.69 -9.81 -7.01
N GLN A 281 -24.22 -10.82 -7.74
CA GLN A 281 -23.66 -11.20 -9.03
C GLN A 281 -23.79 -10.08 -10.07
N GLU A 282 -24.85 -9.26 -10.00
CA GLU A 282 -25.00 -8.07 -10.85
C GLU A 282 -23.98 -6.98 -10.47
N THR A 283 -23.75 -6.74 -9.18
CA THR A 283 -22.71 -5.82 -8.73
C THR A 283 -21.35 -6.22 -9.28
N ILE A 284 -20.95 -7.47 -9.10
CA ILE A 284 -19.67 -7.99 -9.62
C ILE A 284 -19.59 -7.80 -11.15
N ARG A 285 -20.64 -8.18 -11.90
CA ARG A 285 -20.65 -7.98 -13.36
C ARG A 285 -20.50 -6.52 -13.76
N THR A 286 -21.22 -5.61 -13.09
CA THR A 286 -21.16 -4.17 -13.36
C THR A 286 -19.74 -3.63 -13.13
N LEU A 287 -19.10 -3.98 -11.99
CA LEU A 287 -17.74 -3.57 -11.70
C LEU A 287 -16.75 -4.03 -12.75
N VAL A 288 -16.84 -5.32 -13.16
CA VAL A 288 -15.96 -5.88 -14.20
C VAL A 288 -16.19 -5.21 -15.55
N GLN A 289 -17.44 -5.04 -15.99
CA GLN A 289 -17.77 -4.40 -17.26
C GLN A 289 -17.35 -2.93 -17.34
N LYS A 290 -17.38 -2.23 -16.19
CA LYS A 290 -16.96 -0.83 -16.08
C LYS A 290 -15.46 -0.67 -15.81
N ASN A 291 -14.68 -1.77 -15.72
CA ASN A 291 -13.28 -1.80 -15.37
C ASN A 291 -12.97 -1.11 -14.02
N VAL A 292 -13.87 -1.20 -13.06
CA VAL A 292 -13.67 -0.69 -11.70
C VAL A 292 -12.83 -1.68 -10.91
N ALA A 293 -11.67 -1.25 -10.44
CA ALA A 293 -10.82 -2.07 -9.57
C ALA A 293 -11.37 -2.13 -8.14
N ILE A 294 -11.01 -3.16 -7.40
CA ILE A 294 -11.22 -3.23 -5.94
C ILE A 294 -9.85 -3.26 -5.25
N THR A 295 -9.69 -2.45 -4.21
CA THR A 295 -8.54 -2.55 -3.31
C THR A 295 -8.91 -3.38 -2.10
N SER A 296 -8.25 -4.51 -1.94
CA SER A 296 -8.26 -5.30 -0.71
C SER A 296 -7.49 -4.60 0.38
N THR A 297 -8.02 -4.63 1.61
CA THR A 297 -7.39 -4.06 2.81
C THR A 297 -7.76 -4.90 4.05
N LEU A 298 -7.65 -6.21 3.93
CA LEU A 298 -8.04 -7.16 4.97
C LEU A 298 -7.36 -6.91 6.34
N PRO A 299 -6.07 -6.43 6.39
CA PRO A 299 -5.39 -6.23 7.68
C PRO A 299 -6.09 -5.23 8.60
N VAL A 300 -6.65 -4.13 8.09
CA VAL A 300 -7.29 -3.12 8.94
C VAL A 300 -8.53 -3.68 9.62
N PHE A 301 -9.27 -4.54 8.92
CA PHE A 301 -10.42 -5.23 9.50
C PHE A 301 -9.98 -6.32 10.48
N GLU A 302 -9.01 -7.16 10.12
CA GLU A 302 -8.48 -8.18 11.03
C GLU A 302 -8.00 -7.55 12.35
N ALA A 303 -7.15 -6.54 12.27
CA ALA A 303 -6.61 -5.88 13.46
C ALA A 303 -7.71 -5.20 14.29
N GLY A 304 -8.73 -4.63 13.64
CA GLY A 304 -9.83 -3.91 14.30
C GLY A 304 -10.85 -4.82 15.00
N GLY A 305 -11.14 -6.00 14.46
CA GLY A 305 -12.29 -6.79 14.87
C GLY A 305 -12.07 -8.28 15.08
N ALA A 306 -11.01 -8.89 14.54
CA ALA A 306 -10.79 -10.31 14.76
C ALA A 306 -10.20 -10.59 16.15
N PRO A 307 -10.75 -11.55 16.93
CA PRO A 307 -10.13 -12.00 18.17
C PRO A 307 -8.78 -12.68 17.89
N LEU A 308 -7.89 -12.72 18.90
CA LEU A 308 -6.60 -13.41 18.75
C LEU A 308 -6.82 -14.92 18.57
N ALA A 309 -6.24 -15.47 17.52
CA ALA A 309 -6.23 -16.89 17.19
C ALA A 309 -4.78 -17.41 17.10
N GLN A 310 -4.58 -18.73 17.15
CA GLN A 310 -3.25 -19.30 16.96
C GLN A 310 -2.79 -19.20 15.50
N ASN A 311 -3.69 -19.48 14.56
CA ASN A 311 -3.42 -19.49 13.12
C ASN A 311 -4.59 -18.86 12.37
N GLY A 312 -4.33 -18.42 11.14
CA GLY A 312 -5.31 -17.84 10.24
C GLY A 312 -5.80 -16.47 10.70
N ILE A 313 -7.01 -16.10 10.33
CA ILE A 313 -7.61 -14.81 10.69
C ILE A 313 -7.52 -14.59 12.19
N GLY A 314 -6.98 -13.43 12.58
CA GLY A 314 -6.72 -13.12 13.99
C GLY A 314 -5.43 -13.74 14.51
N ALA A 315 -4.52 -14.21 13.67
CA ALA A 315 -3.27 -14.85 14.08
C ALA A 315 -2.47 -13.96 15.02
N ALA A 316 -2.24 -14.45 16.25
CA ALA A 316 -1.54 -13.70 17.30
C ALA A 316 -0.12 -13.31 16.86
N SER A 317 0.58 -14.18 16.10
CA SER A 317 1.92 -13.91 15.58
C SER A 317 1.97 -12.69 14.65
N ALA A 318 0.93 -12.45 13.84
CA ALA A 318 0.84 -11.29 12.98
C ALA A 318 0.42 -10.03 13.75
N LEU A 319 -0.63 -10.13 14.56
CA LEU A 319 -1.21 -8.99 15.29
C LEU A 319 -0.37 -8.53 16.49
N LEU A 320 0.48 -9.40 17.05
CA LEU A 320 1.39 -9.12 18.16
C LEU A 320 2.87 -9.27 17.76
N ASN A 321 3.18 -9.09 16.48
CA ASN A 321 4.55 -9.19 15.96
C ASN A 321 5.49 -8.25 16.72
N GLN A 322 6.51 -8.83 17.39
CA GLN A 322 7.42 -8.09 18.24
C GLN A 322 8.24 -7.03 17.47
N ARG A 323 8.63 -7.32 16.21
CA ARG A 323 9.35 -6.33 15.37
C ARG A 323 8.45 -5.12 15.09
N MET A 324 7.15 -5.35 14.80
CA MET A 324 6.16 -4.29 14.61
C MET A 324 5.96 -3.49 15.91
N LEU A 325 5.81 -4.16 17.06
CA LEU A 325 5.64 -3.50 18.35
C LEU A 325 6.87 -2.66 18.74
N ASN A 326 8.08 -3.07 18.36
CA ASN A 326 9.32 -2.35 18.65
C ASN A 326 9.47 -1.04 17.86
N VAL A 327 8.89 -0.92 16.68
CA VAL A 327 8.92 0.33 15.93
C VAL A 327 7.90 1.35 16.43
N MET A 328 6.89 0.92 17.20
CA MET A 328 5.92 1.81 17.82
C MET A 328 6.52 2.58 19.00
N SER A 329 6.12 3.83 19.16
CA SER A 329 6.34 4.59 20.40
C SER A 329 5.64 3.87 21.58
N THR A 330 6.08 4.16 22.80
CA THR A 330 5.47 3.57 24.00
C THR A 330 3.97 3.82 24.03
N ASP A 331 3.52 5.05 23.74
CA ASP A 331 2.10 5.41 23.78
C ASP A 331 1.30 4.71 22.68
N ALA A 332 1.83 4.63 21.45
CA ALA A 332 1.17 3.93 20.35
C ALA A 332 1.03 2.45 20.67
N ARG A 333 2.08 1.81 21.17
CA ARG A 333 2.11 0.41 21.55
C ARG A 333 1.11 0.10 22.66
N VAL A 334 1.10 0.90 23.73
CA VAL A 334 0.16 0.71 24.87
C VAL A 334 -1.27 0.85 24.39
N ARG A 335 -1.60 1.89 23.61
CA ARG A 335 -2.95 2.06 23.04
C ARG A 335 -3.36 0.88 22.17
N TYR A 336 -2.49 0.44 21.28
CA TYR A 336 -2.78 -0.71 20.43
C TYR A 336 -3.10 -1.96 21.25
N LEU A 337 -2.24 -2.30 22.23
CA LEU A 337 -2.45 -3.47 23.08
C LEU A 337 -3.74 -3.36 23.93
N GLN A 338 -4.07 -2.16 24.42
CA GLN A 338 -5.33 -1.92 25.12
C GLN A 338 -6.54 -2.10 24.20
N ASN A 339 -6.46 -1.59 22.95
CA ASN A 339 -7.51 -1.77 21.97
C ASN A 339 -7.69 -3.26 21.63
N ARG A 340 -6.59 -4.00 21.44
CA ARG A 340 -6.63 -5.45 21.20
C ARG A 340 -7.28 -6.22 22.36
N ALA A 341 -7.01 -5.84 23.59
CA ALA A 341 -7.61 -6.48 24.77
C ALA A 341 -9.14 -6.29 24.86
N ARG A 342 -9.69 -5.29 24.15
CA ARG A 342 -11.14 -5.01 24.10
C ARG A 342 -11.85 -5.73 22.95
N VAL A 343 -11.13 -6.34 22.01
CA VAL A 343 -11.75 -7.05 20.89
C VAL A 343 -12.52 -8.26 21.43
N SER A 344 -13.81 -8.29 21.13
CA SER A 344 -14.72 -9.36 21.54
C SER A 344 -14.33 -10.70 20.93
N SER A 345 -14.61 -11.79 21.62
CA SER A 345 -14.50 -13.16 21.11
C SER A 345 -15.63 -13.53 20.13
N SER A 346 -16.46 -12.58 19.71
CA SER A 346 -17.57 -12.82 18.77
C SER A 346 -17.07 -13.40 17.45
N SER A 347 -17.65 -14.51 17.04
CA SER A 347 -17.39 -15.17 15.74
C SER A 347 -17.99 -14.40 14.56
N ASP A 348 -18.92 -13.48 14.81
CA ASP A 348 -19.66 -12.76 13.75
C ASP A 348 -18.74 -11.91 12.87
N PHE A 349 -17.73 -11.28 13.48
CA PHE A 349 -16.78 -10.48 12.73
C PHE A 349 -15.90 -11.34 11.82
N VAL A 350 -15.41 -12.47 12.33
CA VAL A 350 -14.59 -13.41 11.55
C VAL A 350 -15.40 -13.96 10.37
N ALA A 351 -16.69 -14.29 10.60
CA ALA A 351 -17.57 -14.72 9.53
C ALA A 351 -17.76 -13.64 8.43
N LEU A 352 -17.91 -12.37 8.83
CA LEU A 352 -18.00 -11.26 7.88
C LEU A 352 -16.69 -11.06 7.11
N LEU A 353 -15.55 -11.17 7.79
CA LEU A 353 -14.23 -11.05 7.14
C LEU A 353 -14.02 -12.17 6.11
N ARG A 354 -14.39 -13.42 6.44
CA ARG A 354 -14.38 -14.53 5.46
C ARG A 354 -15.29 -14.26 4.27
N LYS A 355 -16.49 -13.72 4.53
CA LYS A 355 -17.42 -13.35 3.45
C LYS A 355 -16.84 -12.25 2.55
N ALA A 356 -16.14 -11.27 3.09
CA ALA A 356 -15.42 -10.26 2.31
C ALA A 356 -14.32 -10.90 1.43
N MET A 357 -13.55 -11.83 1.98
CA MET A 357 -12.57 -12.62 1.23
C MET A 357 -13.22 -13.42 0.09
N ASP A 358 -14.35 -14.06 0.34
CA ASP A 358 -15.09 -14.83 -0.68
C ASP A 358 -15.64 -13.92 -1.79
N PHE A 359 -16.06 -12.69 -1.44
CA PHE A 359 -16.47 -11.68 -2.42
C PHE A 359 -15.31 -11.26 -3.32
N GLU A 360 -14.14 -10.98 -2.75
CA GLU A 360 -12.94 -10.64 -3.52
C GLU A 360 -12.53 -11.78 -4.47
N ARG A 361 -12.59 -13.02 -4.02
CA ARG A 361 -12.37 -14.19 -4.88
C ARG A 361 -13.37 -14.28 -6.01
N ALA A 362 -14.67 -14.08 -5.73
CA ALA A 362 -15.71 -14.08 -6.74
C ALA A 362 -15.51 -12.97 -7.78
N PHE A 363 -15.10 -11.78 -7.34
CA PHE A 363 -14.76 -10.65 -8.21
C PHE A 363 -13.58 -10.98 -9.14
N VAL A 364 -12.47 -11.53 -8.61
CA VAL A 364 -11.32 -11.94 -9.44
C VAL A 364 -11.69 -13.06 -10.40
N LYS A 365 -12.47 -14.04 -9.94
CA LYS A 365 -12.95 -15.13 -10.80
C LYS A 365 -13.82 -14.63 -11.97
N ALA A 366 -14.53 -13.53 -11.77
CA ALA A 366 -15.32 -12.87 -12.83
C ALA A 366 -14.46 -12.00 -13.77
N GLY A 367 -13.14 -11.89 -13.57
CA GLY A 367 -12.22 -11.10 -14.37
C GLY A 367 -11.92 -9.69 -13.80
N GLY A 368 -12.33 -9.41 -12.57
CA GLY A 368 -12.10 -8.13 -11.91
C GLY A 368 -10.62 -7.92 -11.50
N LEU A 369 -10.18 -6.67 -11.52
CA LEU A 369 -8.84 -6.29 -11.09
C LEU A 369 -8.80 -6.04 -9.58
N LEU A 370 -8.31 -7.01 -8.81
CA LEU A 370 -8.02 -6.86 -7.38
C LEU A 370 -6.61 -6.32 -7.19
N ILE A 371 -6.45 -5.31 -6.34
CA ILE A 371 -5.17 -4.70 -5.95
C ILE A 371 -5.06 -4.68 -4.43
N ALA A 372 -3.86 -4.63 -3.88
CA ALA A 372 -3.61 -4.79 -2.44
C ALA A 372 -3.20 -3.50 -1.74
N GLY A 373 -3.67 -3.31 -0.51
CA GLY A 373 -3.27 -2.24 0.39
C GLY A 373 -3.39 -2.65 1.86
N LEU A 374 -2.80 -1.90 2.78
CA LEU A 374 -2.82 -2.24 4.21
C LEU A 374 -3.79 -1.37 5.02
N ASP A 375 -4.00 -0.12 4.61
CA ASP A 375 -4.73 0.92 5.34
C ASP A 375 -4.24 1.11 6.80
N PRO A 376 -3.14 1.85 7.03
CA PRO A 376 -2.51 1.98 8.36
C PRO A 376 -3.32 2.91 9.29
N THR A 377 -4.59 2.60 9.50
CA THR A 377 -5.58 3.34 10.29
C THR A 377 -6.18 2.46 11.39
N GLY A 378 -7.46 2.60 11.66
CA GLY A 378 -8.20 1.78 12.62
C GLY A 378 -7.66 1.91 14.05
N ASN A 379 -7.33 0.79 14.67
CA ASN A 379 -6.89 0.74 16.07
C ASN A 379 -5.38 0.97 16.28
N GLY A 380 -4.63 1.28 15.21
CA GLY A 380 -3.18 1.47 15.22
C GLY A 380 -2.36 0.18 15.13
N GLY A 381 -2.99 -0.96 14.87
CA GLY A 381 -2.30 -2.25 14.71
C GLY A 381 -1.77 -2.51 13.30
N ILE A 382 -2.01 -1.59 12.38
CA ILE A 382 -1.53 -1.71 11.00
C ILE A 382 -0.39 -0.73 10.80
N VAL A 383 0.82 -1.26 10.67
CA VAL A 383 2.04 -0.48 10.52
C VAL A 383 2.62 -0.70 9.13
N ALA A 384 3.13 0.38 8.54
CA ALA A 384 3.77 0.41 7.23
C ALA A 384 4.71 -0.78 7.01
N GLY A 385 4.57 -1.46 5.89
CA GLY A 385 5.33 -2.64 5.52
C GLY A 385 4.85 -3.93 6.18
N PHE A 386 4.68 -3.94 7.52
CA PHE A 386 4.17 -5.13 8.24
C PHE A 386 2.73 -5.47 7.81
N GLY A 387 1.88 -4.46 7.68
CA GLY A 387 0.53 -4.66 7.18
C GLY A 387 0.49 -5.07 5.70
N ASP A 388 1.44 -4.60 4.87
CA ASP A 388 1.55 -5.02 3.47
C ASP A 388 1.86 -6.53 3.36
N HIS A 389 2.74 -7.07 4.21
CA HIS A 389 3.00 -8.51 4.28
C HIS A 389 1.77 -9.27 4.77
N ARG A 390 1.10 -8.75 5.82
CA ARG A 390 -0.12 -9.40 6.34
C ARG A 390 -1.24 -9.43 5.30
N GLU A 391 -1.35 -8.41 4.45
CA GLU A 391 -2.30 -8.41 3.33
C GLU A 391 -2.03 -9.59 2.39
N VAL A 392 -0.77 -9.82 1.99
CA VAL A 392 -0.41 -10.97 1.14
C VAL A 392 -0.74 -12.30 1.79
N GLU A 393 -0.51 -12.45 3.10
CA GLU A 393 -0.89 -13.65 3.84
C GLU A 393 -2.40 -13.86 3.88
N LEU A 394 -3.17 -12.78 4.15
CA LEU A 394 -4.64 -12.83 4.20
C LEU A 394 -5.25 -13.14 2.84
N LEU A 395 -4.65 -12.68 1.74
CA LEU A 395 -5.05 -13.09 0.40
C LEU A 395 -4.87 -14.60 0.18
N VAL A 396 -3.79 -15.21 0.71
CA VAL A 396 -3.62 -16.67 0.66
C VAL A 396 -4.65 -17.37 1.56
N GLU A 397 -4.94 -16.83 2.75
CA GLU A 397 -6.02 -17.33 3.61
C GLU A 397 -7.40 -17.17 2.99
N ALA A 398 -7.60 -16.17 2.13
CA ALA A 398 -8.80 -16.00 1.31
C ALA A 398 -8.92 -17.08 0.23
N GLY A 399 -7.84 -17.82 -0.07
CA GLY A 399 -7.81 -18.96 -1.00
C GLY A 399 -7.18 -18.64 -2.37
N PHE A 400 -6.47 -17.52 -2.51
CA PHE A 400 -5.56 -17.32 -3.63
C PHE A 400 -4.31 -18.19 -3.45
N THR A 401 -3.70 -18.63 -4.53
CA THR A 401 -2.38 -19.25 -4.44
C THR A 401 -1.34 -18.20 -4.04
N PRO A 402 -0.22 -18.59 -3.42
CA PRO A 402 0.83 -17.63 -3.05
C PRO A 402 1.31 -16.75 -4.22
N VAL A 403 1.42 -17.31 -5.43
CA VAL A 403 1.85 -16.54 -6.62
C VAL A 403 0.78 -15.56 -7.10
N GLU A 404 -0.51 -15.90 -6.98
CA GLU A 404 -1.62 -14.98 -7.25
C GLU A 404 -1.67 -13.86 -6.23
N ALA A 405 -1.50 -14.14 -4.93
CA ALA A 405 -1.45 -13.12 -3.88
C ALA A 405 -0.28 -12.13 -4.12
N ILE A 406 0.90 -12.64 -4.49
CA ILE A 406 2.05 -11.81 -4.87
C ILE A 406 1.73 -10.98 -6.13
N GLN A 407 1.07 -11.54 -7.14
CA GLN A 407 0.64 -10.80 -8.34
C GLN A 407 -0.33 -9.65 -7.97
N ILE A 408 -1.29 -9.91 -7.09
CA ILE A 408 -2.25 -8.90 -6.61
C ILE A 408 -1.50 -7.76 -5.92
N ALA A 409 -0.50 -8.08 -5.08
CA ALA A 409 0.27 -7.10 -4.32
C ALA A 409 1.41 -6.42 -5.11
N THR A 410 1.62 -6.79 -6.38
CA THR A 410 2.71 -6.25 -7.21
C THR A 410 2.20 -5.80 -8.58
N LEU A 411 2.07 -6.70 -9.55
CA LEU A 411 1.75 -6.38 -10.95
C LEU A 411 0.36 -5.75 -11.11
N ASN A 412 -0.61 -6.18 -10.33
CA ASN A 412 -1.96 -5.62 -10.44
C ASN A 412 -2.01 -4.16 -10.01
N GLY A 413 -1.31 -3.79 -8.92
CA GLY A 413 -1.14 -2.39 -8.53
C GLY A 413 -0.45 -1.57 -9.62
N ALA A 414 0.63 -2.11 -10.22
CA ALA A 414 1.33 -1.47 -11.33
C ALA A 414 0.43 -1.26 -12.55
N LYS A 415 -0.41 -2.25 -12.90
CA LYS A 415 -1.41 -2.12 -13.99
C LYS A 415 -2.42 -1.01 -13.70
N PHE A 416 -2.94 -0.93 -12.48
CA PHE A 416 -3.87 0.12 -12.11
C PHE A 416 -3.24 1.52 -12.23
N LEU A 417 -1.95 1.64 -11.87
CA LEU A 417 -1.18 2.89 -12.02
C LEU A 417 -0.77 3.20 -13.47
N GLY A 418 -0.90 2.25 -14.41
CA GLY A 418 -0.40 2.38 -15.79
C GLY A 418 1.14 2.28 -15.87
N GLU A 419 1.75 1.62 -14.90
CA GLU A 419 3.22 1.49 -14.78
C GLU A 419 3.74 0.06 -14.98
N GLU A 420 2.90 -0.86 -15.40
CA GLU A 420 3.26 -2.26 -15.57
C GLU A 420 4.41 -2.51 -16.56
N ALA A 421 4.64 -1.59 -17.48
CA ALA A 421 5.81 -1.65 -18.37
C ALA A 421 7.13 -1.40 -17.60
N ARG A 422 7.07 -0.76 -16.44
CA ARG A 422 8.22 -0.27 -15.69
C ARG A 422 8.48 -1.02 -14.38
N ILE A 423 7.42 -1.39 -13.64
CA ILE A 423 7.48 -2.02 -12.31
C ILE A 423 6.49 -3.19 -12.18
N GLY A 424 6.42 -3.78 -11.00
CA GLY A 424 5.40 -4.78 -10.61
C GLY A 424 5.70 -6.21 -11.07
N SER A 425 6.73 -6.43 -11.90
CA SER A 425 7.20 -7.79 -12.21
C SER A 425 8.68 -7.82 -12.53
N ILE A 426 9.31 -8.99 -12.39
CA ILE A 426 10.73 -9.21 -12.67
C ILE A 426 10.88 -9.60 -14.14
N ALA A 427 11.29 -8.64 -14.99
CA ALA A 427 11.51 -8.85 -16.41
C ALA A 427 12.62 -7.93 -16.94
N PRO A 428 13.36 -8.32 -17.99
CA PRO A 428 14.36 -7.47 -18.63
C PRO A 428 13.79 -6.12 -19.06
N GLY A 429 14.53 -5.04 -18.83
CA GLY A 429 14.17 -3.67 -19.14
C GLY A 429 13.38 -2.95 -18.04
N LYS A 430 12.76 -3.66 -17.10
CA LYS A 430 12.05 -3.07 -15.95
C LYS A 430 13.03 -2.54 -14.91
N GLN A 431 12.53 -1.67 -14.04
CA GLN A 431 13.30 -1.18 -12.91
C GLN A 431 13.67 -2.33 -11.96
N ALA A 432 14.86 -2.29 -11.44
CA ALA A 432 15.31 -3.23 -10.44
C ALA A 432 14.78 -2.80 -9.06
N ASP A 433 13.47 -2.88 -8.92
CA ASP A 433 12.71 -2.73 -7.68
C ASP A 433 12.32 -4.13 -7.21
N LEU A 434 13.13 -4.72 -6.34
CA LEU A 434 13.04 -6.11 -5.92
C LEU A 434 13.10 -6.23 -4.40
N MET A 435 12.47 -7.25 -3.86
CA MET A 435 12.72 -7.69 -2.49
C MET A 435 13.35 -9.09 -2.51
N ILE A 436 14.40 -9.27 -1.72
CA ILE A 436 15.08 -10.55 -1.52
C ILE A 436 14.71 -11.08 -0.14
N VAL A 437 14.00 -12.19 -0.12
CA VAL A 437 13.54 -12.82 1.12
C VAL A 437 14.21 -14.16 1.33
N LYS A 438 14.49 -14.51 2.57
CA LYS A 438 15.03 -15.84 2.93
C LYS A 438 13.88 -16.86 2.93
N GLY A 439 14.04 -17.97 2.18
CA GLY A 439 13.05 -19.03 2.11
C GLY A 439 12.27 -19.06 0.80
N ASN A 440 11.04 -19.60 0.84
CA ASN A 440 10.21 -19.88 -0.34
C ASN A 440 8.75 -19.44 -0.11
N PRO A 441 8.39 -18.18 -0.41
CA PRO A 441 7.00 -17.69 -0.26
C PRO A 441 5.97 -18.47 -1.08
N ALA A 442 6.35 -19.15 -2.15
CA ALA A 442 5.43 -19.98 -2.92
C ALA A 442 5.03 -21.27 -2.19
N ALA A 443 5.88 -21.76 -1.27
CA ALA A 443 5.58 -22.92 -0.44
C ALA A 443 5.05 -22.53 0.95
N ASN A 444 5.57 -21.44 1.52
CA ASN A 444 5.17 -20.88 2.80
C ASN A 444 5.11 -19.36 2.68
N ILE A 445 3.92 -18.82 2.55
CA ILE A 445 3.74 -17.39 2.26
C ILE A 445 4.34 -16.48 3.36
N SER A 446 4.38 -16.92 4.62
CA SER A 446 4.99 -16.15 5.71
C SER A 446 6.52 -15.97 5.58
N ASP A 447 7.16 -16.67 4.63
CA ASP A 447 8.56 -16.35 4.28
C ASP A 447 8.70 -14.95 3.64
N ILE A 448 7.61 -14.33 3.19
CA ILE A 448 7.61 -12.95 2.70
C ILE A 448 8.07 -11.94 3.76
N GLU A 449 7.86 -12.22 5.03
CA GLU A 449 8.29 -11.39 6.16
C GLU A 449 9.82 -11.35 6.35
N LYS A 450 10.56 -12.34 5.77
CA LYS A 450 11.99 -12.53 5.99
C LYS A 450 12.83 -11.74 4.97
N VAL A 451 12.54 -10.44 4.85
CA VAL A 451 13.25 -9.55 3.93
C VAL A 451 14.68 -9.29 4.41
N GLU A 452 15.64 -9.51 3.54
CA GLU A 452 17.07 -9.29 3.78
C GLU A 452 17.59 -8.05 3.05
N ILE A 453 17.24 -7.92 1.76
CA ILE A 453 17.70 -6.84 0.91
C ILE A 453 16.50 -6.31 0.11
N VAL A 454 16.37 -5.01 0.03
CA VAL A 454 15.41 -4.36 -0.87
C VAL A 454 16.16 -3.54 -1.91
N PHE A 455 15.93 -3.87 -3.16
CA PHE A 455 16.44 -3.07 -4.28
C PHE A 455 15.39 -2.02 -4.65
N LYS A 456 15.80 -0.77 -4.71
CA LYS A 456 15.05 0.33 -5.30
C LYS A 456 15.95 1.04 -6.30
N ASP A 457 15.49 1.13 -7.55
CA ASP A 457 16.27 1.72 -8.66
C ASP A 457 17.67 1.07 -8.79
N GLY A 458 17.78 -0.24 -8.52
CA GLY A 458 19.01 -1.03 -8.61
C GLY A 458 19.99 -0.89 -7.45
N VAL A 459 19.70 -0.07 -6.45
CA VAL A 459 20.48 0.03 -5.21
C VAL A 459 19.86 -0.88 -4.15
N GLY A 460 20.65 -1.81 -3.61
CA GLY A 460 20.23 -2.75 -2.58
C GLY A 460 20.44 -2.17 -1.17
N TYR A 461 19.36 -2.10 -0.39
CA TYR A 461 19.34 -1.59 0.98
C TYR A 461 19.20 -2.74 1.98
N ASP A 462 19.84 -2.60 3.13
CA ASP A 462 19.77 -3.52 4.27
C ASP A 462 18.45 -3.30 5.01
N SER A 463 17.53 -4.29 4.94
CA SER A 463 16.21 -4.23 5.55
C SER A 463 16.28 -4.01 7.06
N GLU A 464 17.12 -4.76 7.76
CA GLU A 464 17.18 -4.71 9.23
C GLU A 464 17.72 -3.37 9.73
N LYS A 465 18.75 -2.80 9.09
CA LYS A 465 19.25 -1.46 9.44
C LYS A 465 18.21 -0.37 9.25
N LEU A 466 17.40 -0.45 8.19
CA LEU A 466 16.29 0.49 7.97
C LEU A 466 15.25 0.39 9.09
N ILE A 467 14.84 -0.83 9.50
CA ILE A 467 13.90 -1.05 10.62
C ILE A 467 14.48 -0.52 11.93
N GLN A 468 15.74 -0.83 12.23
CA GLN A 468 16.41 -0.37 13.45
C GLN A 468 16.46 1.15 13.54
N SER A 469 16.62 1.85 12.40
CA SER A 469 16.69 3.33 12.36
C SER A 469 15.38 4.03 12.73
N VAL A 470 14.27 3.29 12.83
CA VAL A 470 12.94 3.84 13.13
C VAL A 470 12.27 3.20 14.35
N GLN A 471 13.06 2.49 15.18
CA GLN A 471 12.54 1.93 16.42
C GLN A 471 11.96 3.00 17.33
N GLY A 472 10.76 2.73 17.86
CA GLY A 472 10.05 3.65 18.75
C GLY A 472 9.50 4.91 18.09
N LEU A 473 9.57 5.07 16.75
CA LEU A 473 9.17 6.31 16.07
C LEU A 473 7.73 6.31 15.53
N VAL A 474 7.07 5.15 15.39
CA VAL A 474 5.69 5.09 14.92
C VAL A 474 4.74 5.61 15.99
N GLY A 475 3.93 6.62 15.66
CA GLY A 475 3.00 7.26 16.58
C GLY A 475 3.62 8.38 17.44
N ILE A 476 4.81 8.89 17.09
CA ILE A 476 5.35 10.12 17.68
C ILE A 476 4.72 11.32 16.97
N ARG A 477 4.26 12.30 17.77
CA ARG A 477 3.68 13.56 17.30
C ARG A 477 4.77 14.58 16.96
#